data_4d59167f519db6a749f40770bf2b8489
#
_entry.id   4d59167f519db6a749f40770bf2b8489
#
_cell.length_a   1.000
_cell.length_b   1.000
_cell.length_c   1.000
_cell.angle_alpha   90.00
_cell.angle_beta   90.00
_cell.angle_gamma   90.00
#
_symmetry.space_group_name_H-M   'P 1'
#
loop_
_entity.id
_entity.type
_entity.pdbx_description
1 polymer ?
#
loop_
_entity_poly.entity_id
_entity_poly.type
_entity_poly.pdbx_seq_one_letter_code
_entity_poly.pdbx_strand_id
1 'polypeptide(L)'
;ELPPSLKLYQEIQHHYQALYPDLKFSTAKNHASVLSYWDKIGTPSNKHRWCCAVMKTAPIYRLFKIEGNKQAKVLTFDGVRAEESTRRSNYGRIGKGVKHDTVINARPILNWSTIEIFLYLWRHNLHINVAYRQGMTRVGCLICPFGNEWNEMIAQKKYEEPLSPFLTKVEQFAKKGGIKDIKNYVGEGGWKRRASGDLV
;
A
#
# COMPACT_ATOMS: atom_id res chain seq x y z
N GLU A 1 6.79 -0.28 1.45
CA GLU A 1 6.11 0.95 1.85
C GLU A 1 7.07 2.14 1.78
N LEU A 2 6.53 3.37 1.81
CA LEU A 2 7.34 4.59 1.91
C LEU A 2 8.06 4.65 3.25
N PRO A 3 9.36 5.06 3.30
CA PRO A 3 10.10 5.17 4.57
C PRO A 3 9.40 6.00 5.65
N PRO A 4 8.77 7.16 5.35
CA PRO A 4 8.01 7.90 6.35
C PRO A 4 6.82 7.16 6.95
N SER A 5 6.24 6.21 6.22
CA SER A 5 5.10 5.41 6.74
C SER A 5 5.56 4.41 7.80
N LEU A 6 6.76 3.85 7.65
CA LEU A 6 7.33 2.95 8.64
C LEU A 6 7.66 3.70 9.94
N LYS A 7 8.25 4.89 9.81
CA LYS A 7 8.53 5.76 10.95
C LYS A 7 7.25 6.16 11.69
N LEU A 8 6.24 6.64 10.94
CA LEU A 8 4.95 7.02 11.50
C LEU A 8 4.28 5.85 12.26
N TYR A 9 4.36 4.63 11.71
CA TYR A 9 3.83 3.45 12.39
C TYR A 9 4.49 3.22 13.76
N GLN A 10 5.82 3.36 13.84
CA GLN A 10 6.55 3.22 15.11
C GLN A 10 6.17 4.31 16.11
N GLU A 11 6.03 5.56 15.66
CA GLU A 11 5.59 6.69 16.49
C GLU A 11 4.18 6.46 17.04
N ILE A 12 3.25 6.03 16.19
CA ILE A 12 1.87 5.71 16.59
C ILE A 12 1.85 4.53 17.57
N GLN A 13 2.60 3.48 17.29
CA GLN A 13 2.69 2.33 18.18
C GLN A 13 3.19 2.74 19.56
N HIS A 14 4.29 3.46 19.63
CA HIS A 14 4.85 3.95 20.89
C HIS A 14 3.86 4.82 21.67
N HIS A 15 3.24 5.78 20.99
CA HIS A 15 2.28 6.69 21.60
C HIS A 15 1.08 5.95 22.20
N TYR A 16 0.44 5.08 21.43
CA TYR A 16 -0.76 4.39 21.89
C TYR A 16 -0.48 3.24 22.86
N GLN A 17 0.69 2.60 22.82
CA GLN A 17 1.07 1.64 23.85
C GLN A 17 1.31 2.31 25.21
N ALA A 18 1.81 3.56 25.22
CA ALA A 18 1.96 4.31 26.46
C ALA A 18 0.61 4.68 27.07
N LEU A 19 -0.40 4.99 26.23
CA LEU A 19 -1.75 5.33 26.70
C LEU A 19 -2.59 4.09 27.05
N TYR A 20 -2.40 3.01 26.32
CA TYR A 20 -3.17 1.77 26.43
C TYR A 20 -2.22 0.56 26.44
N PRO A 21 -1.69 0.20 27.64
CA PRO A 21 -0.68 -0.88 27.74
C PRO A 21 -1.16 -2.23 27.21
N ASP A 22 -2.45 -2.51 27.30
CA ASP A 22 -3.06 -3.77 26.83
C ASP A 22 -3.32 -3.79 25.32
N LEU A 23 -3.11 -2.66 24.62
CA LEU A 23 -3.33 -2.58 23.18
C LEU A 23 -2.23 -3.38 22.43
N LYS A 24 -2.65 -4.40 21.69
CA LYS A 24 -1.72 -5.24 20.92
C LYS A 24 -1.44 -4.64 19.55
N PHE A 25 -0.17 -4.59 19.20
CA PHE A 25 0.30 -4.21 17.88
C PHE A 25 0.95 -5.42 17.20
N SER A 26 0.42 -5.77 16.04
CA SER A 26 0.94 -6.90 15.26
C SER A 26 1.33 -6.43 13.86
N THR A 27 2.44 -6.94 13.34
CA THR A 27 2.89 -6.63 11.98
C THR A 27 2.72 -7.83 11.06
N ALA A 28 1.79 -7.69 10.11
CA ALA A 28 1.57 -8.70 9.08
C ALA A 28 2.63 -8.57 7.98
N LYS A 29 3.60 -9.48 7.93
CA LYS A 29 4.66 -9.52 6.92
C LYS A 29 4.59 -10.77 6.06
N ASN A 30 5.04 -10.68 4.81
CA ASN A 30 5.36 -11.86 4.03
C ASN A 30 6.77 -12.37 4.39
N HIS A 31 7.00 -13.67 4.25
CA HIS A 31 8.29 -14.30 4.59
C HIS A 31 9.39 -13.93 3.60
N ALA A 32 9.03 -13.72 2.33
CA ALA A 32 9.97 -13.37 1.29
C ALA A 32 9.91 -11.88 0.93
N SER A 33 11.01 -11.34 0.42
CA SER A 33 11.08 -9.96 -0.04
C SER A 33 10.21 -9.74 -1.26
N VAL A 34 9.75 -8.50 -1.46
CA VAL A 34 8.97 -8.15 -2.65
C VAL A 34 9.77 -8.34 -3.93
N LEU A 35 11.07 -8.08 -3.93
CA LEU A 35 11.94 -8.26 -5.11
C LEU A 35 12.09 -9.73 -5.50
N SER A 36 12.13 -10.66 -4.53
CA SER A 36 12.15 -12.10 -4.82
C SER A 36 10.84 -12.59 -5.47
N TYR A 37 9.72 -11.95 -5.15
CA TYR A 37 8.46 -12.21 -5.85
C TYR A 37 8.45 -11.61 -7.26
N TRP A 38 9.11 -10.46 -7.47
CA TRP A 38 9.28 -9.91 -8.82
C TRP A 38 10.05 -10.87 -9.73
N ASP A 39 11.06 -11.57 -9.20
CA ASP A 39 11.80 -12.58 -9.98
C ASP A 39 10.92 -13.74 -10.44
N LYS A 40 9.92 -14.09 -9.64
CA LYS A 40 9.02 -15.24 -9.90
C LYS A 40 7.80 -14.87 -10.75
N ILE A 41 7.26 -13.67 -10.54
CA ILE A 41 5.96 -13.26 -11.11
C ILE A 41 6.12 -12.10 -12.10
N GLY A 42 7.27 -11.42 -12.07
CA GLY A 42 7.50 -10.19 -12.81
C GLY A 42 7.00 -8.95 -12.07
N THR A 43 7.23 -7.76 -12.64
CA THR A 43 6.79 -6.50 -12.06
C THR A 43 5.26 -6.44 -11.95
N PRO A 44 4.70 -5.86 -10.87
CA PRO A 44 3.26 -5.62 -10.84
C PRO A 44 2.86 -4.58 -11.89
N SER A 45 1.63 -4.65 -12.38
CA SER A 45 1.10 -3.70 -13.35
C SER A 45 -0.34 -3.30 -13.01
N ASN A 46 -0.89 -2.34 -13.75
CA ASN A 46 -2.28 -1.93 -13.62
C ASN A 46 -3.26 -3.08 -13.88
N LYS A 47 -2.90 -3.97 -14.80
CA LYS A 47 -3.69 -5.16 -15.15
C LYS A 47 -3.44 -6.33 -14.18
N HIS A 48 -2.26 -6.41 -13.61
CA HIS A 48 -1.85 -7.53 -12.75
C HIS A 48 -1.35 -7.06 -11.38
N ARG A 49 -2.26 -6.88 -10.45
CA ARG A 49 -2.03 -6.35 -9.08
C ARG A 49 -1.68 -7.45 -8.06
N TRP A 50 -0.87 -8.41 -8.43
CA TRP A 50 -0.51 -9.51 -7.54
C TRP A 50 0.12 -9.04 -6.21
N CYS A 51 0.88 -7.94 -6.23
CA CYS A 51 1.58 -7.42 -5.06
C CYS A 51 0.64 -7.07 -3.90
N CYS A 52 -0.56 -6.53 -4.17
CA CYS A 52 -1.54 -6.26 -3.13
C CYS A 52 -2.07 -7.55 -2.48
N ALA A 53 -2.28 -8.60 -3.27
CA ALA A 53 -2.75 -9.88 -2.75
C ALA A 53 -1.67 -10.59 -1.92
N VAL A 54 -0.45 -10.66 -2.45
CA VAL A 54 0.66 -11.41 -1.85
C VAL A 54 1.29 -10.67 -0.68
N MET A 55 1.53 -9.35 -0.81
CA MET A 55 2.31 -8.59 0.17
C MET A 55 1.46 -7.89 1.24
N LYS A 56 0.15 -7.75 1.04
CA LYS A 56 -0.75 -7.09 2.00
C LYS A 56 -1.85 -8.02 2.48
N THR A 57 -2.67 -8.53 1.56
CA THR A 57 -3.86 -9.29 1.94
C THR A 57 -3.53 -10.63 2.59
N ALA A 58 -2.69 -11.45 1.96
CA ALA A 58 -2.36 -12.78 2.47
C ALA A 58 -1.68 -12.76 3.86
N PRO A 59 -0.71 -11.85 4.16
CA PRO A 59 -0.15 -11.74 5.50
C PRO A 59 -1.18 -11.37 6.57
N ILE A 60 -2.09 -10.42 6.28
CA ILE A 60 -3.15 -10.02 7.22
C ILE A 60 -4.05 -11.21 7.57
N TYR A 61 -4.46 -11.99 6.58
CA TYR A 61 -5.32 -13.15 6.86
C TYR A 61 -4.58 -14.28 7.57
N ARG A 62 -3.28 -14.45 7.35
CA ARG A 62 -2.47 -15.36 8.15
C ARG A 62 -2.44 -14.92 9.61
N LEU A 63 -2.28 -13.62 9.86
CA LEU A 63 -2.30 -13.06 11.21
C LEU A 63 -3.65 -13.32 11.90
N PHE A 64 -4.77 -13.09 11.23
CA PHE A 64 -6.09 -13.39 11.78
C PHE A 64 -6.27 -14.86 12.16
N LYS A 65 -5.66 -15.79 11.41
CA LYS A 65 -5.70 -17.22 11.73
C LYS A 65 -4.80 -17.63 12.89
N ILE A 66 -3.74 -16.88 13.12
CA ILE A 66 -2.78 -17.12 14.21
C ILE A 66 -3.35 -16.58 15.53
N GLU A 67 -3.86 -15.36 15.53
CA GLU A 67 -4.38 -14.67 16.71
C GLU A 67 -5.83 -15.07 17.06
N GLY A 68 -6.61 -15.50 16.05
CA GLY A 68 -7.93 -16.07 16.20
C GLY A 68 -7.95 -17.56 15.85
N ASN A 69 -8.94 -18.30 16.34
CA ASN A 69 -9.19 -19.65 15.82
C ASN A 69 -9.73 -19.57 14.38
N LYS A 70 -9.71 -20.70 13.64
CA LYS A 70 -10.14 -20.75 12.23
C LYS A 70 -11.60 -20.30 11.99
N GLN A 71 -12.42 -20.25 13.02
CA GLN A 71 -13.85 -19.89 12.98
C GLN A 71 -14.11 -18.49 13.52
N ALA A 72 -13.08 -17.77 14.00
CA ALA A 72 -13.24 -16.45 14.56
C ALA A 72 -13.80 -15.46 13.52
N LYS A 73 -14.87 -14.77 13.89
CA LYS A 73 -15.38 -13.62 13.13
C LYS A 73 -14.53 -12.39 13.51
N VAL A 74 -14.03 -11.71 12.52
CA VAL A 74 -13.15 -10.55 12.71
C VAL A 74 -13.88 -9.29 12.27
N LEU A 75 -14.04 -8.33 13.17
CA LEU A 75 -14.46 -6.97 12.84
C LEU A 75 -13.20 -6.13 12.59
N THR A 76 -13.07 -5.57 11.39
CA THR A 76 -11.98 -4.66 11.04
C THR A 76 -12.49 -3.25 10.88
N PHE A 77 -11.76 -2.29 11.43
CA PHE A 77 -11.96 -0.87 11.15
C PHE A 77 -10.96 -0.43 10.10
N ASP A 78 -11.44 0.05 8.96
CA ASP A 78 -10.58 0.53 7.89
C ASP A 78 -10.82 2.02 7.56
N GLY A 79 -9.77 2.70 7.14
CA GLY A 79 -9.78 4.12 6.78
C GLY A 79 -10.15 4.37 5.31
N VAL A 80 -10.90 3.49 4.69
CA VAL A 80 -11.34 3.66 3.30
C VAL A 80 -12.34 4.80 3.18
N ARG A 81 -12.16 5.65 2.15
CA ARG A 81 -13.05 6.76 1.84
C ARG A 81 -13.62 6.65 0.42
N ALA A 82 -14.87 7.08 0.25
CA ALA A 82 -15.59 7.02 -1.01
C ALA A 82 -14.89 7.82 -2.12
N GLU A 83 -14.34 8.99 -1.79
CA GLU A 83 -13.68 9.89 -2.76
C GLU A 83 -12.39 9.32 -3.38
N GLU A 84 -11.81 8.29 -2.78
CA GLU A 84 -10.52 7.77 -3.25
C GLU A 84 -10.61 7.01 -4.59
N SER A 85 -11.77 6.52 -4.97
CA SER A 85 -12.03 5.90 -6.29
C SER A 85 -13.50 5.53 -6.47
N THR A 86 -13.95 5.44 -7.73
CA THR A 86 -15.28 4.94 -8.12
C THR A 86 -15.62 3.57 -7.50
N ARG A 87 -14.63 2.68 -7.38
CA ARG A 87 -14.83 1.39 -6.71
C ARG A 87 -15.17 1.58 -5.22
N ARG A 88 -14.49 2.51 -4.54
CA ARG A 88 -14.69 2.74 -3.10
C ARG A 88 -15.96 3.51 -2.80
N SER A 89 -16.42 4.38 -3.71
CA SER A 89 -17.69 5.08 -3.56
C SER A 89 -18.90 4.13 -3.47
N ASN A 90 -18.77 2.92 -4.02
CA ASN A 90 -19.80 1.89 -3.95
C ASN A 90 -19.75 1.02 -2.68
N TYR A 91 -18.85 1.31 -1.73
CA TYR A 91 -18.80 0.55 -0.49
C TYR A 91 -19.83 1.07 0.53
N GLY A 92 -20.43 0.13 1.26
CA GLY A 92 -21.21 0.50 2.44
C GLY A 92 -20.32 0.78 3.65
N ARG A 93 -20.83 1.54 4.62
CA ARG A 93 -20.12 1.80 5.90
C ARG A 93 -19.82 0.51 6.66
N ILE A 94 -20.65 -0.47 6.54
CA ILE A 94 -20.44 -1.83 7.05
C ILE A 94 -20.62 -2.79 5.89
N GLY A 95 -19.70 -3.75 5.75
CA GLY A 95 -19.75 -4.71 4.66
C GLY A 95 -18.93 -5.96 4.95
N LYS A 96 -19.27 -7.06 4.29
CA LYS A 96 -18.48 -8.29 4.36
C LYS A 96 -17.11 -8.08 3.70
N GLY A 97 -16.11 -8.78 4.19
CA GLY A 97 -14.81 -8.86 3.54
C GLY A 97 -14.93 -9.50 2.16
N VAL A 98 -14.38 -8.85 1.13
CA VAL A 98 -14.47 -9.32 -0.28
C VAL A 98 -13.86 -10.71 -0.48
N LYS A 99 -12.95 -11.13 0.39
CA LYS A 99 -12.16 -12.36 0.23
C LYS A 99 -12.40 -13.40 1.33
N HIS A 100 -13.07 -13.04 2.41
CA HIS A 100 -13.31 -13.92 3.54
C HIS A 100 -14.63 -13.58 4.23
N ASP A 101 -15.51 -14.53 4.28
CA ASP A 101 -16.86 -14.39 4.87
C ASP A 101 -16.85 -14.15 6.39
N THR A 102 -15.73 -14.49 7.04
CA THR A 102 -15.54 -14.31 8.48
C THR A 102 -15.11 -12.88 8.86
N VAL A 103 -14.83 -12.02 7.87
CA VAL A 103 -14.38 -10.63 8.09
C VAL A 103 -15.53 -9.67 7.80
N ILE A 104 -15.81 -8.80 8.76
CA ILE A 104 -16.73 -7.66 8.60
C ILE A 104 -15.87 -6.39 8.63
N ASN A 105 -16.03 -5.53 7.64
CA ASN A 105 -15.34 -4.24 7.57
C ASN A 105 -16.28 -3.13 8.01
N ALA A 106 -15.86 -2.35 9.00
CA ALA A 106 -16.47 -1.08 9.39
C ALA A 106 -15.62 0.08 8.88
N ARG A 107 -16.26 1.04 8.21
CA ARG A 107 -15.62 2.21 7.55
C ARG A 107 -16.17 3.49 8.14
N PRO A 108 -15.73 3.88 9.32
CA PRO A 108 -16.30 5.03 10.04
C PRO A 108 -16.17 6.35 9.26
N ILE A 109 -15.10 6.50 8.50
CA ILE A 109 -14.78 7.72 7.74
C ILE A 109 -15.07 7.60 6.24
N LEU A 110 -15.93 6.65 5.83
CA LEU A 110 -16.21 6.37 4.40
C LEU A 110 -16.61 7.62 3.61
N ASN A 111 -17.44 8.48 4.21
CA ASN A 111 -17.99 9.67 3.57
C ASN A 111 -17.18 10.96 3.86
N TRP A 112 -16.04 10.84 4.51
CA TRP A 112 -15.20 11.99 4.80
C TRP A 112 -14.35 12.37 3.58
N SER A 113 -14.26 13.66 3.33
CA SER A 113 -13.33 14.23 2.36
C SER A 113 -11.90 14.28 2.90
N THR A 114 -10.94 14.48 2.00
CA THR A 114 -9.53 14.69 2.37
C THR A 114 -9.38 15.88 3.32
N ILE A 115 -10.12 16.96 3.08
CA ILE A 115 -10.07 18.16 3.91
C ILE A 115 -10.53 17.85 5.33
N GLU A 116 -11.67 17.16 5.49
CA GLU A 116 -12.19 16.77 6.80
C GLU A 116 -11.20 15.90 7.58
N ILE A 117 -10.53 14.97 6.90
CA ILE A 117 -9.48 14.16 7.52
C ILE A 117 -8.35 15.04 8.07
N PHE A 118 -7.80 15.95 7.26
CA PHE A 118 -6.70 16.81 7.71
C PHE A 118 -7.13 17.77 8.81
N LEU A 119 -8.32 18.35 8.73
CA LEU A 119 -8.88 19.19 9.78
C LEU A 119 -9.04 18.41 11.10
N TYR A 120 -9.53 17.18 11.03
CA TYR A 120 -9.65 16.31 12.19
C TYR A 120 -8.28 15.98 12.81
N LEU A 121 -7.30 15.59 11.99
CA LEU A 121 -5.95 15.28 12.45
C LEU A 121 -5.31 16.50 13.13
N TRP A 122 -5.43 17.68 12.57
CA TRP A 122 -4.93 18.93 13.17
C TRP A 122 -5.69 19.31 14.44
N ARG A 123 -7.01 19.25 14.43
CA ARG A 123 -7.85 19.56 15.60
C ARG A 123 -7.49 18.72 16.82
N HIS A 124 -7.16 17.45 16.59
CA HIS A 124 -6.82 16.50 17.65
C HIS A 124 -5.32 16.29 17.84
N ASN A 125 -4.49 17.10 17.22
CA ASN A 125 -3.02 17.00 17.27
C ASN A 125 -2.50 15.58 17.01
N LEU A 126 -3.09 14.90 16.00
CA LEU A 126 -2.71 13.55 15.63
C LEU A 126 -1.54 13.54 14.63
N HIS A 127 -0.81 12.45 14.62
CA HIS A 127 0.33 12.28 13.72
C HIS A 127 -0.09 12.28 12.25
N ILE A 128 0.58 13.10 11.44
CA ILE A 128 0.40 13.18 9.98
C ILE A 128 1.67 12.70 9.30
N ASN A 129 1.51 11.80 8.31
CA ASN A 129 2.65 11.30 7.55
C ASN A 129 3.39 12.46 6.87
N VAL A 130 4.68 12.54 7.12
CA VAL A 130 5.56 13.60 6.60
C VAL A 130 5.60 13.65 5.07
N ALA A 131 5.30 12.56 4.38
CA ALA A 131 5.23 12.53 2.92
C ALA A 131 4.18 13.51 2.35
N TYR A 132 3.10 13.78 3.07
CA TYR A 132 2.13 14.82 2.69
C TYR A 132 2.76 16.22 2.77
N ARG A 133 3.59 16.49 3.77
CA ARG A 133 4.33 17.76 3.88
C ARG A 133 5.41 17.91 2.81
N GLN A 134 5.87 16.79 2.24
CA GLN A 134 6.82 16.77 1.13
C GLN A 134 6.12 16.93 -0.24
N GLY A 135 4.80 17.11 -0.25
CA GLY A 135 4.01 17.37 -1.45
C GLY A 135 3.34 16.14 -2.05
N MET A 136 3.44 14.96 -1.42
CA MET A 136 2.70 13.80 -1.92
C MET A 136 1.19 14.00 -1.72
N THR A 137 0.42 13.73 -2.76
CA THR A 137 -1.04 13.77 -2.73
C THR A 137 -1.65 12.48 -2.17
N ARG A 138 -0.90 11.40 -2.21
CA ARG A 138 -1.29 10.08 -1.73
C ARG A 138 -0.10 9.32 -1.17
N VAL A 139 -0.23 8.82 0.03
CA VAL A 139 0.79 7.98 0.67
C VAL A 139 0.43 6.50 0.52
N GLY A 140 1.39 5.68 0.10
CA GLY A 140 1.17 4.26 -0.15
C GLY A 140 2.46 3.47 -0.29
N CYS A 141 2.55 2.62 -1.32
CA CYS A 141 3.77 1.88 -1.61
C CYS A 141 4.79 2.79 -2.29
N LEU A 142 6.08 2.60 -1.99
CA LEU A 142 7.19 3.35 -2.59
C LEU A 142 7.17 3.26 -4.12
N ILE A 143 6.90 2.07 -4.64
CA ILE A 143 6.68 1.84 -6.07
C ILE A 143 5.32 1.15 -6.25
N CYS A 144 4.44 1.81 -6.99
CA CYS A 144 3.08 1.32 -7.18
C CYS A 144 2.63 1.57 -8.63
N PRO A 145 2.14 0.54 -9.36
CA PRO A 145 1.66 0.75 -10.74
C PRO A 145 0.46 1.69 -10.83
N PHE A 146 -0.20 2.01 -9.71
CA PHE A 146 -1.29 2.98 -9.60
C PHE A 146 -0.83 4.32 -9.00
N GLY A 147 0.48 4.54 -8.86
CA GLY A 147 1.04 5.85 -8.51
C GLY A 147 0.74 6.86 -9.62
N ASN A 148 0.49 8.12 -9.24
CA ASN A 148 0.48 9.21 -10.20
C ASN A 148 1.90 9.73 -10.43
N GLU A 149 2.13 10.39 -11.55
CA GLU A 149 3.43 10.90 -11.97
C GLU A 149 4.03 11.88 -10.95
N TRP A 150 3.20 12.71 -10.35
CA TRP A 150 3.62 13.66 -9.33
C TRP A 150 4.23 12.96 -8.11
N ASN A 151 3.54 11.96 -7.56
CA ASN A 151 4.04 11.19 -6.42
C ASN A 151 5.31 10.40 -6.77
N GLU A 152 5.42 9.92 -8.01
CA GLU A 152 6.62 9.22 -8.48
C GLU A 152 7.81 10.14 -8.60
N MET A 153 7.62 11.34 -9.14
CA MET A 153 8.66 12.37 -9.18
C MET A 153 9.16 12.70 -7.76
N ILE A 154 8.24 12.87 -6.80
CA ILE A 154 8.62 13.10 -5.40
C ILE A 154 9.36 11.89 -4.83
N ALA A 155 8.89 10.67 -5.11
CA ALA A 155 9.52 9.44 -4.63
C ALA A 155 10.95 9.30 -5.19
N GLN A 156 11.15 9.55 -6.47
CA GLN A 156 12.48 9.56 -7.10
C GLN A 156 13.40 10.60 -6.46
N LYS A 157 12.89 11.81 -6.22
CA LYS A 157 13.71 12.90 -5.66
C LYS A 157 14.03 12.73 -4.17
N LYS A 158 13.12 12.15 -3.38
CA LYS A 158 13.23 12.09 -1.92
C LYS A 158 13.61 10.72 -1.37
N TYR A 159 13.36 9.66 -2.14
CA TYR A 159 13.54 8.27 -1.71
C TYR A 159 14.30 7.46 -2.76
N GLU A 160 15.29 8.07 -3.42
CA GLU A 160 16.09 7.46 -4.49
C GLU A 160 16.73 6.15 -4.02
N GLU A 161 17.41 6.17 -2.87
CA GLU A 161 18.12 5.01 -2.33
C GLU A 161 17.21 3.79 -2.16
N PRO A 162 16.08 3.84 -1.41
CA PRO A 162 15.17 2.71 -1.28
C PRO A 162 14.41 2.37 -2.58
N LEU A 163 14.31 3.29 -3.54
CA LEU A 163 13.64 3.08 -4.82
C LEU A 163 14.55 2.41 -5.86
N SER A 164 15.83 2.70 -5.83
CA SER A 164 16.83 2.24 -6.80
C SER A 164 16.80 0.73 -7.09
N PRO A 165 16.74 -0.19 -6.11
CA PRO A 165 16.69 -1.62 -6.39
C PRO A 165 15.48 -2.04 -7.23
N PHE A 166 14.35 -1.34 -7.09
CA PHE A 166 13.15 -1.61 -7.86
C PHE A 166 13.29 -1.12 -9.30
N LEU A 167 13.84 0.07 -9.51
CA LEU A 167 14.07 0.62 -10.86
C LEU A 167 15.08 -0.23 -11.62
N THR A 168 16.18 -0.62 -10.98
CA THR A 168 17.15 -1.57 -11.55
C THR A 168 16.46 -2.87 -11.99
N LYS A 169 15.53 -3.37 -11.19
CA LYS A 169 14.79 -4.59 -11.56
C LYS A 169 13.87 -4.38 -12.74
N VAL A 170 13.19 -3.23 -12.83
CA VAL A 170 12.37 -2.87 -14.00
C VAL A 170 13.24 -2.81 -15.26
N GLU A 171 14.45 -2.21 -15.18
CA GLU A 171 15.40 -2.19 -16.31
C GLU A 171 15.82 -3.58 -16.74
N GLN A 172 16.12 -4.48 -15.79
CA GLN A 172 16.46 -5.87 -16.09
C GLN A 172 15.33 -6.59 -16.84
N PHE A 173 14.10 -6.41 -16.42
CA PHE A 173 12.93 -6.97 -17.11
C PHE A 173 12.72 -6.34 -18.48
N ALA A 174 12.91 -5.03 -18.61
CA ALA A 174 12.82 -4.34 -19.90
C ALA A 174 13.85 -4.86 -20.90
N LYS A 175 15.11 -5.08 -20.44
CA LYS A 175 16.18 -5.70 -21.24
C LYS A 175 15.79 -7.12 -21.70
N LYS A 176 15.32 -7.96 -20.81
CA LYS A 176 14.86 -9.32 -21.13
C LYS A 176 13.68 -9.31 -22.11
N GLY A 177 12.78 -8.35 -21.98
CA GLY A 177 11.64 -8.18 -22.89
C GLY A 177 11.96 -7.51 -24.23
N GLY A 178 13.23 -7.21 -24.50
CA GLY A 178 13.66 -6.63 -25.78
C GLY A 178 13.27 -5.16 -25.99
N ILE A 179 12.98 -4.43 -24.91
CA ILE A 179 12.65 -2.99 -24.98
C ILE A 179 13.91 -2.23 -25.43
N LYS A 180 13.83 -1.50 -26.54
CA LYS A 180 14.96 -0.77 -27.15
C LYS A 180 15.34 0.46 -26.33
N ASP A 181 14.37 1.29 -25.97
CA ASP A 181 14.58 2.51 -25.18
C ASP A 181 14.17 2.28 -23.72
N ILE A 182 15.09 1.67 -22.98
CA ILE A 182 14.87 1.29 -21.57
C ILE A 182 14.70 2.53 -20.69
N LYS A 183 15.50 3.57 -20.94
CA LYS A 183 15.47 4.80 -20.14
C LYS A 183 14.10 5.47 -20.24
N ASN A 184 13.59 5.63 -21.44
CA ASN A 184 12.25 6.21 -21.65
C ASN A 184 11.16 5.29 -21.08
N TYR A 185 11.25 3.98 -21.32
CA TYR A 185 10.31 2.99 -20.80
C TYR A 185 10.18 3.03 -19.26
N VAL A 186 11.29 3.15 -18.55
CA VAL A 186 11.30 3.25 -17.09
C VAL A 186 10.78 4.62 -16.65
N GLY A 187 11.26 5.71 -17.29
CA GLY A 187 10.88 7.09 -16.95
C GLY A 187 9.40 7.39 -17.15
N GLU A 188 8.81 6.91 -18.23
CA GLU A 188 7.37 7.05 -18.51
C GLU A 188 6.48 6.02 -17.81
N GLY A 189 7.08 5.13 -17.02
CA GLY A 189 6.34 4.09 -16.33
C GLY A 189 5.69 3.06 -17.24
N GLY A 190 6.31 2.74 -18.37
CA GLY A 190 5.84 1.75 -19.33
C GLY A 190 5.57 0.39 -18.68
N TRP A 191 6.38 0.02 -17.70
CA TRP A 191 6.21 -1.21 -16.90
C TRP A 191 4.87 -1.32 -16.18
N LYS A 192 4.22 -0.20 -15.87
CA LYS A 192 2.91 -0.19 -15.19
C LYS A 192 1.78 -0.69 -16.09
N ARG A 193 1.93 -0.56 -17.40
CA ARG A 193 0.89 -0.87 -18.39
C ARG A 193 1.01 -2.26 -18.98
N ARG A 194 2.09 -3.01 -18.66
CA ARG A 194 2.32 -4.33 -19.22
C ARG A 194 1.15 -5.29 -18.98
N ALA A 195 0.85 -6.12 -19.95
CA ALA A 195 -0.03 -7.27 -19.77
C ALA A 195 0.68 -8.38 -18.96
N SER A 196 -0.08 -9.29 -18.37
CA SER A 196 0.47 -10.47 -17.73
C SER A 196 1.25 -11.29 -18.76
N GLY A 197 2.51 -11.58 -18.49
CA GLY A 197 3.38 -12.36 -19.39
C GLY A 197 4.29 -11.56 -20.34
N ASP A 198 4.09 -10.24 -20.49
CA ASP A 198 4.89 -9.45 -21.47
C ASP A 198 6.37 -9.28 -21.08
N LEU A 199 6.78 -9.60 -19.86
CA LEU A 199 8.17 -9.45 -19.39
C LEU A 199 8.58 -10.58 -18.44
N VAL A 200 8.27 -11.80 -18.78
CA VAL A 200 8.72 -13.00 -18.03
C VAL A 200 9.90 -13.64 -18.72
#